data_d105381392f506383a9c5767c87ae5d2
#
_entry.id   d105381392f506383a9c5767c87ae5d2
#
_cell.length_a   1.000
_cell.length_b   1.000
_cell.length_c   1.000
_cell.angle_alpha   90.00
_cell.angle_beta   90.00
_cell.angle_gamma   90.00
#
_symmetry.space_group_name_H-M   'P 1'
#
loop_
_entity.id
_entity.type
_entity.pdbx_description
1 polymer ?
#
loop_
_entity_poly.entity_id
_entity_poly.type
_entity_poly.pdbx_seq_one_letter_code
_entity_poly.pdbx_strand_id
1 'polypeptide(L)'
;MIDKIITNIVDQEAPDQTVAVLMSGGTDSLTVAAAAHRLNKKLNCYTFRVDGKDSDDSIYAEKACKHFGWNFKLIDVPVNNIENDFFTLIKKYECKKKTHVECTFPFLYVYPHIKEKYILTGWAADGYYGVSKRANIHFKHT
;
A
#
# COMPACT_ATOMS: atom_id res chain seq x y z
N MET A 1 -17.85 -12.11 -8.56
CA MET A 1 -16.96 -13.31 -8.52
C MET A 1 -15.56 -12.96 -7.98
N ILE A 2 -14.85 -12.00 -8.53
CA ILE A 2 -13.53 -11.53 -8.04
C ILE A 2 -13.58 -11.06 -6.59
N ASP A 3 -14.60 -10.32 -6.21
CA ASP A 3 -14.80 -9.84 -4.84
C ASP A 3 -14.84 -10.96 -3.80
N LYS A 4 -15.48 -12.09 -4.10
CA LYS A 4 -15.51 -13.27 -3.23
C LYS A 4 -14.14 -13.93 -3.11
N ILE A 5 -13.38 -13.98 -4.20
CA ILE A 5 -12.04 -14.55 -4.21
C ILE A 5 -11.11 -13.73 -3.32
N ILE A 6 -11.09 -12.41 -3.50
CA ILE A 6 -10.25 -11.51 -2.69
C ILE A 6 -10.66 -11.57 -1.21
N THR A 7 -11.96 -11.57 -0.92
CA THR A 7 -12.47 -11.69 0.46
C THR A 7 -12.03 -12.99 1.12
N ASN A 8 -12.10 -14.12 0.42
CA ASN A 8 -11.63 -15.41 0.93
C ASN A 8 -10.10 -15.40 1.19
N ILE A 9 -9.33 -14.82 0.29
CA ILE A 9 -7.87 -14.70 0.46
C ILE A 9 -7.55 -13.86 1.70
N VAL A 10 -8.20 -12.71 1.85
CA VAL A 10 -8.00 -11.84 3.04
C VAL A 10 -8.39 -12.55 4.34
N ASP A 11 -9.44 -13.35 4.32
CA ASP A 11 -9.87 -14.12 5.48
C ASP A 11 -8.85 -15.19 5.88
N GLN A 12 -8.31 -15.90 4.90
CA GLN A 12 -7.34 -16.97 5.13
C GLN A 12 -5.95 -16.45 5.49
N GLU A 13 -5.46 -15.44 4.77
CA GLU A 13 -4.08 -14.95 4.89
C GLU A 13 -3.88 -13.90 5.98
N ALA A 14 -4.94 -13.21 6.38
CA ALA A 14 -4.92 -12.22 7.44
C ALA A 14 -6.04 -12.47 8.47
N PRO A 15 -5.95 -13.56 9.25
CA PRO A 15 -7.04 -14.00 10.13
C PRO A 15 -7.33 -13.05 11.29
N ASP A 16 -6.41 -12.15 11.65
CA ASP A 16 -6.61 -11.22 12.77
C ASP A 16 -7.78 -10.25 12.51
N GLN A 17 -8.48 -9.87 13.57
CA GLN A 17 -9.60 -8.94 13.50
C GLN A 17 -9.18 -7.51 13.14
N THR A 18 -7.95 -7.14 13.47
CA THR A 18 -7.38 -5.83 13.13
C THR A 18 -6.24 -6.00 12.14
N VAL A 19 -6.29 -5.27 11.04
CA VAL A 19 -5.28 -5.32 9.97
C VAL A 19 -4.81 -3.92 9.60
N ALA A 20 -3.55 -3.80 9.18
CA ALA A 20 -3.04 -2.61 8.52
C ALA A 20 -3.36 -2.66 7.02
N VAL A 21 -3.61 -1.50 6.43
CA VAL A 21 -3.76 -1.33 4.98
C VAL A 21 -2.84 -0.22 4.50
N LEU A 22 -1.97 -0.53 3.54
CA LEU A 22 -1.24 0.51 2.82
C LEU A 22 -2.18 1.12 1.77
N MET A 23 -2.66 2.33 2.05
CA MET A 23 -3.74 2.97 1.31
C MET A 23 -3.20 4.09 0.42
N SER A 24 -3.39 3.97 -0.89
CA SER A 24 -3.13 5.03 -1.86
C SER A 24 -4.41 5.74 -2.35
N GLY A 25 -5.58 5.21 -1.97
CA GLY A 25 -6.86 5.68 -2.51
C GLY A 25 -7.13 5.22 -3.96
N GLY A 26 -6.19 4.51 -4.58
CA GLY A 26 -6.38 3.86 -5.87
C GLY A 26 -7.22 2.58 -5.78
N THR A 27 -7.72 2.12 -6.93
CA THR A 27 -8.65 0.98 -7.03
C THR A 27 -8.15 -0.27 -6.33
N ASP A 28 -6.86 -0.59 -6.45
CA ASP A 28 -6.29 -1.84 -5.92
C ASP A 28 -6.26 -1.85 -4.38
N SER A 29 -5.77 -0.77 -3.78
CA SER A 29 -5.76 -0.63 -2.32
C SER A 29 -7.17 -0.56 -1.73
N LEU A 30 -8.11 0.11 -2.42
CA LEU A 30 -9.52 0.15 -2.04
C LEU A 30 -10.19 -1.21 -2.13
N THR A 31 -9.88 -2.01 -3.15
CA THR A 31 -10.44 -3.36 -3.32
C THR A 31 -10.08 -4.27 -2.16
N VAL A 32 -8.81 -4.26 -1.75
CA VAL A 32 -8.33 -5.07 -0.63
C VAL A 32 -8.92 -4.56 0.69
N ALA A 33 -9.00 -3.25 0.89
CA ALA A 33 -9.63 -2.65 2.06
C ALA A 33 -11.13 -3.00 2.14
N ALA A 34 -11.86 -2.95 1.02
CA ALA A 34 -13.26 -3.32 0.95
C ALA A 34 -13.48 -4.80 1.28
N ALA A 35 -12.59 -5.69 0.86
CA ALA A 35 -12.64 -7.10 1.22
C ALA A 35 -12.51 -7.31 2.74
N ALA A 36 -11.54 -6.65 3.37
CA ALA A 36 -11.38 -6.67 4.82
C ALA A 36 -12.58 -6.06 5.57
N HIS A 37 -13.14 -4.99 5.04
CA HIS A 37 -14.34 -4.34 5.58
C HIS A 37 -15.56 -5.28 5.55
N ARG A 38 -15.77 -6.04 4.46
CA ARG A 38 -16.85 -7.04 4.36
C ARG A 38 -16.72 -8.16 5.40
N LEU A 39 -15.50 -8.46 5.84
CA LEU A 39 -15.22 -9.41 6.91
C LEU A 39 -15.36 -8.79 8.31
N ASN A 40 -15.88 -7.56 8.41
CA ASN A 40 -16.01 -6.78 9.63
C ASN A 40 -14.69 -6.59 10.39
N LYS A 41 -13.56 -6.59 9.67
CA LYS A 41 -12.25 -6.32 10.26
C LYS A 41 -12.10 -4.83 10.58
N LYS A 42 -11.35 -4.54 11.64
CA LYS A 42 -10.92 -3.17 11.94
C LYS A 42 -9.71 -2.81 11.07
N LEU A 43 -9.85 -1.79 10.25
CA LEU A 43 -8.82 -1.33 9.34
C LEU A 43 -8.08 -0.12 9.91
N ASN A 44 -6.76 -0.22 10.01
CA ASN A 44 -5.86 0.89 10.24
C ASN A 44 -5.15 1.20 8.92
N CYS A 45 -5.60 2.25 8.23
CA CYS A 45 -5.12 2.64 6.91
C CYS A 45 -3.96 3.62 7.06
N TYR A 46 -2.83 3.28 6.46
CA TYR A 46 -1.61 4.06 6.48
C TYR A 46 -1.33 4.61 5.10
N THR A 47 -1.06 5.89 5.01
CA THR A 47 -0.55 6.55 3.82
C THR A 47 0.55 7.52 4.19
N PHE A 48 1.23 8.08 3.21
CA PHE A 48 2.29 9.05 3.44
C PHE A 48 2.17 10.25 2.52
N ARG A 49 2.81 11.31 2.93
CA ARG A 49 3.12 12.47 2.09
C ARG A 49 4.59 12.83 2.28
N VAL A 50 5.18 13.49 1.32
CA VAL A 50 6.59 13.84 1.32
C VAL A 50 6.75 15.32 1.60
N ASP A 51 7.59 15.66 2.57
CA ASP A 51 7.93 17.03 2.95
C ASP A 51 6.71 17.92 3.24
N GLY A 52 5.71 17.34 3.94
CA GLY A 52 4.47 18.02 4.30
C GLY A 52 3.52 18.34 3.14
N LYS A 53 3.83 17.86 1.91
CA LYS A 53 3.02 18.14 0.72
C LYS A 53 2.05 17.02 0.45
N ASP A 54 0.76 17.34 0.43
CA ASP A 54 -0.26 16.37 0.07
C ASP A 54 -0.12 15.94 -1.39
N SER A 55 -0.32 14.66 -1.64
CA SER A 55 -0.43 14.06 -2.96
C SER A 55 -1.88 13.66 -3.24
N ASP A 56 -2.20 13.42 -4.50
CA ASP A 56 -3.52 12.88 -4.86
C ASP A 56 -3.81 11.59 -4.10
N ASP A 57 -2.81 10.73 -3.94
CA ASP A 57 -2.92 9.48 -3.17
C ASP A 57 -3.30 9.74 -1.71
N SER A 58 -2.65 10.69 -1.04
CA SER A 58 -2.96 11.01 0.36
C SER A 58 -4.36 11.59 0.51
N ILE A 59 -4.77 12.46 -0.41
CA ILE A 59 -6.09 13.09 -0.42
C ILE A 59 -7.20 12.06 -0.66
N TYR A 60 -7.02 11.18 -1.65
CA TYR A 60 -8.02 10.13 -1.95
C TYR A 60 -8.08 9.07 -0.85
N ALA A 61 -6.95 8.69 -0.27
CA ALA A 61 -6.92 7.78 0.86
C ALA A 61 -7.69 8.33 2.06
N GLU A 62 -7.49 9.60 2.40
CA GLU A 62 -8.22 10.25 3.49
C GLU A 62 -9.73 10.29 3.23
N LYS A 63 -10.14 10.70 2.02
CA LYS A 63 -11.56 10.73 1.62
C LYS A 63 -12.21 9.35 1.73
N ALA A 64 -11.54 8.31 1.26
CA ALA A 64 -12.04 6.94 1.32
C ALA A 64 -12.20 6.48 2.78
N CYS A 65 -11.16 6.67 3.59
CA CYS A 65 -11.21 6.28 5.00
C CYS A 65 -12.33 7.01 5.76
N LYS A 66 -12.50 8.29 5.51
CA LYS A 66 -13.59 9.09 6.10
C LYS A 66 -14.97 8.58 5.66
N HIS A 67 -15.12 8.24 4.38
CA HIS A 67 -16.39 7.73 3.84
C HIS A 67 -16.80 6.39 4.45
N PHE A 68 -15.85 5.48 4.61
CA PHE A 68 -16.12 4.12 5.13
C PHE A 68 -15.94 3.99 6.65
N GLY A 69 -15.52 5.05 7.33
CA GLY A 69 -15.28 5.01 8.79
C GLY A 69 -14.03 4.21 9.19
N TRP A 70 -13.03 4.11 8.31
CA TRP A 70 -11.77 3.44 8.63
C TRP A 70 -10.81 4.37 9.36
N ASN A 71 -9.96 3.81 10.22
CA ASN A 71 -8.92 4.58 10.87
C ASN A 71 -7.88 5.02 9.85
N PHE A 72 -7.58 6.31 9.81
CA PHE A 72 -6.63 6.89 8.87
C PHE A 72 -5.41 7.45 9.59
N LYS A 73 -4.23 7.13 9.10
CA LYS A 73 -2.94 7.65 9.58
C LYS A 73 -2.12 8.16 8.40
N LEU A 74 -1.86 9.46 8.40
CA LEU A 74 -0.96 10.12 7.45
C LEU A 74 0.42 10.27 8.08
N ILE A 75 1.44 9.75 7.41
CA ILE A 75 2.83 9.81 7.84
C ILE A 75 3.57 10.85 6.99
N ASP A 76 4.21 11.81 7.64
CA ASP A 76 5.11 12.74 6.98
C ASP A 76 6.48 12.10 6.77
N VAL A 77 6.93 12.07 5.51
CA VAL A 77 8.24 11.56 5.12
C VAL A 77 9.16 12.75 4.85
N PRO A 78 10.13 13.02 5.72
CA PRO A 78 11.06 14.13 5.53
C PRO A 78 12.06 13.82 4.41
N VAL A 79 12.56 14.86 3.74
CA VAL A 79 13.60 14.72 2.70
C VAL A 79 14.98 15.21 3.16
N ASN A 80 15.07 15.76 4.34
CA ASN A 80 16.33 16.32 4.87
C ASN A 80 17.42 15.26 5.13
N ASN A 81 17.06 13.98 5.22
CA ASN A 81 17.98 12.87 5.46
C ASN A 81 18.02 11.86 4.29
N ILE A 82 17.54 12.26 3.12
CA ILE A 82 17.30 11.36 1.98
C ILE A 82 18.56 10.61 1.52
N GLU A 83 19.74 11.22 1.61
CA GLU A 83 21.01 10.55 1.27
C GLU A 83 21.29 9.37 2.18
N ASN A 84 21.16 9.53 3.49
CA ASN A 84 21.34 8.46 4.47
C ASN A 84 20.25 7.38 4.33
N ASP A 85 19.03 7.77 4.03
CA ASP A 85 17.93 6.83 3.77
C ASP A 85 18.23 5.97 2.55
N PHE A 86 18.74 6.56 1.47
CA PHE A 86 19.15 5.84 0.27
C PHE A 86 20.33 4.92 0.55
N PHE A 87 21.33 5.38 1.30
CA PHE A 87 22.42 4.51 1.75
C PHE A 87 21.91 3.32 2.56
N THR A 88 20.97 3.55 3.45
CA THR A 88 20.34 2.50 4.27
C THR A 88 19.64 1.47 3.38
N LEU A 89 18.87 1.91 2.39
CA LEU A 89 18.18 1.02 1.45
C LEU A 89 19.16 0.19 0.61
N ILE A 90 20.25 0.79 0.16
CA ILE A 90 21.26 0.10 -0.64
C ILE A 90 22.06 -0.89 0.20
N LYS A 91 22.53 -0.48 1.38
CA LYS A 91 23.45 -1.28 2.22
C LYS A 91 22.74 -2.33 3.05
N LYS A 92 21.63 -1.96 3.69
CA LYS A 92 20.91 -2.83 4.62
C LYS A 92 19.83 -3.68 3.91
N TYR A 93 19.15 -3.09 2.93
CA TYR A 93 18.03 -3.74 2.24
C TYR A 93 18.36 -4.16 0.80
N GLU A 94 19.63 -4.02 0.39
CA GLU A 94 20.15 -4.49 -0.90
C GLU A 94 19.38 -3.98 -2.14
N CYS A 95 18.85 -2.77 -2.07
CA CYS A 95 18.19 -2.14 -3.22
C CYS A 95 19.22 -1.88 -4.33
N LYS A 96 19.07 -2.54 -5.47
CA LYS A 96 20.05 -2.51 -6.57
C LYS A 96 19.68 -1.55 -7.71
N LYS A 97 18.47 -1.03 -7.73
CA LYS A 97 17.96 -0.17 -8.80
C LYS A 97 17.44 1.15 -8.23
N LYS A 98 17.63 2.23 -8.98
CA LYS A 98 17.11 3.56 -8.64
C LYS A 98 15.62 3.51 -8.29
N THR A 99 14.82 2.86 -9.13
CA THR A 99 13.37 2.70 -8.92
C THR A 99 13.03 1.96 -7.62
N HIS A 100 13.85 0.97 -7.22
CA HIS A 100 13.63 0.29 -5.93
C HIS A 100 13.83 1.25 -4.77
N VAL A 101 14.89 2.07 -4.81
CA VAL A 101 15.19 3.05 -3.76
C VAL A 101 14.10 4.11 -3.69
N GLU A 102 13.70 4.69 -4.84
CA GLU A 102 12.68 5.75 -4.91
C GLU A 102 11.30 5.27 -4.44
N CYS A 103 10.92 4.04 -4.80
CA CYS A 103 9.62 3.49 -4.40
C CYS A 103 9.57 3.01 -2.96
N THR A 104 10.71 2.69 -2.34
CA THR A 104 10.74 2.08 -1.01
C THR A 104 11.16 3.03 0.10
N PHE A 105 11.84 4.16 -0.23
CA PHE A 105 12.33 5.05 0.82
C PHE A 105 11.23 5.58 1.76
N PRO A 106 10.00 5.89 1.32
CA PRO A 106 8.96 6.33 2.24
C PRO A 106 8.60 5.29 3.29
N PHE A 107 8.76 4.01 2.97
CA PHE A 107 8.42 2.92 3.89
C PHE A 107 9.39 2.78 5.07
N LEU A 108 10.58 3.38 4.99
CA LEU A 108 11.46 3.52 6.17
C LEU A 108 10.75 4.29 7.29
N TYR A 109 9.85 5.19 6.94
CA TYR A 109 9.08 6.01 7.87
C TYR A 109 7.70 5.43 8.18
N VAL A 110 7.08 4.74 7.23
CA VAL A 110 5.73 4.17 7.39
C VAL A 110 5.73 2.93 8.28
N TYR A 111 6.60 1.96 8.00
CA TYR A 111 6.61 0.68 8.73
C TYR A 111 6.79 0.79 10.25
N PRO A 112 7.59 1.71 10.79
CA PRO A 112 7.70 1.86 12.25
C PRO A 112 6.38 2.23 12.96
N HIS A 113 5.42 2.77 12.24
CA HIS A 113 4.09 3.12 12.77
C HIS A 113 3.11 1.95 12.74
N ILE A 114 3.37 0.92 11.94
CA ILE A 114 2.48 -0.24 11.79
C ILE A 114 2.72 -1.19 12.96
N LYS A 115 1.66 -1.47 13.71
CA LYS A 115 1.68 -2.38 14.88
C LYS A 115 0.97 -3.70 14.59
N GLU A 116 0.18 -3.73 13.54
CA GLU A 116 -0.60 -4.87 13.11
C GLU A 116 0.31 -5.97 12.58
N LYS A 117 -0.06 -7.22 12.83
CA LYS A 117 0.68 -8.39 12.36
C LYS A 117 0.56 -8.59 10.85
N TYR A 118 -0.59 -8.20 10.28
CA TYR A 118 -0.87 -8.35 8.86
C TYR A 118 -1.03 -6.99 8.18
N ILE A 119 -0.38 -6.87 7.03
CA ILE A 119 -0.42 -5.66 6.21
C ILE A 119 -1.02 -6.04 4.85
N LEU A 120 -2.16 -5.44 4.54
CA LEU A 120 -2.81 -5.57 3.24
C LEU A 120 -2.32 -4.48 2.29
N THR A 121 -2.08 -4.85 1.05
CA THR A 121 -1.60 -3.93 0.01
C THR A 121 -2.16 -4.29 -1.35
N GLY A 122 -2.43 -3.29 -2.19
CA GLY A 122 -2.77 -3.45 -3.60
C GLY A 122 -1.55 -3.59 -4.52
N TRP A 123 -0.35 -3.76 -3.97
CA TRP A 123 0.89 -3.81 -4.73
C TRP A 123 0.90 -4.94 -5.76
N ALA A 124 1.42 -4.66 -6.96
CA ALA A 124 1.53 -5.58 -8.08
C ALA A 124 0.21 -6.03 -8.74
N ALA A 125 -0.95 -5.54 -8.30
CA ALA A 125 -2.24 -5.90 -8.88
C ALA A 125 -2.30 -5.62 -10.39
N ASP A 126 -1.81 -4.47 -10.84
CA ASP A 126 -1.71 -4.11 -12.28
C ASP A 126 -0.98 -5.16 -13.12
N GLY A 127 0.07 -5.74 -12.59
CA GLY A 127 0.83 -6.78 -13.26
C GLY A 127 0.03 -8.07 -13.40
N TYR A 128 -0.64 -8.49 -12.33
CA TYR A 128 -1.43 -9.73 -12.28
C TYR A 128 -2.74 -9.62 -13.07
N TYR A 129 -3.40 -8.47 -13.05
CA TYR A 129 -4.65 -8.26 -13.80
C TYR A 129 -4.44 -7.87 -15.26
N GLY A 130 -3.20 -7.77 -15.74
CA GLY A 130 -2.89 -7.53 -17.13
C GLY A 130 -3.11 -6.09 -17.62
N VAL A 131 -3.28 -5.15 -16.71
CA VAL A 131 -3.50 -3.73 -17.06
C VAL A 131 -2.20 -2.93 -17.20
N SER A 132 -1.08 -3.44 -16.73
CA SER A 132 0.22 -2.79 -16.93
C SER A 132 0.68 -2.89 -18.39
N LYS A 133 1.52 -1.93 -18.85
CA LYS A 133 2.10 -1.98 -20.21
C LYS A 133 2.83 -3.29 -20.49
N ARG A 134 3.55 -3.84 -19.51
CA ARG A 134 4.28 -5.11 -19.64
C ARG A 134 3.34 -6.30 -19.78
N ALA A 135 2.29 -6.36 -18.96
CA ALA A 135 1.29 -7.39 -19.05
C ALA A 135 0.53 -7.33 -20.38
N ASN A 136 0.15 -6.13 -20.85
CA ASN A 136 -0.47 -5.95 -22.15
C ASN A 136 0.40 -6.45 -23.33
N ILE A 137 1.71 -6.22 -23.27
CA ILE A 137 2.64 -6.72 -24.28
C ILE A 137 2.67 -8.26 -24.23
N HIS A 138 2.76 -8.84 -23.05
CA HIS A 138 2.79 -10.30 -22.87
C HIS A 138 1.52 -10.97 -23.44
N PHE A 139 0.34 -10.45 -23.09
CA PHE A 139 -0.93 -11.01 -23.57
C PHE A 139 -1.19 -10.78 -25.06
N LYS A 140 -0.63 -9.75 -25.68
CA LYS A 140 -0.74 -9.53 -27.14
C LYS A 140 0.13 -10.47 -27.97
N HIS A 141 1.15 -11.06 -27.38
CA HIS A 141 2.13 -11.91 -28.08
C HIS A 141 1.99 -13.42 -27.72
N THR A 142 1.09 -13.74 -26.85
CA THR A 142 0.71 -15.11 -26.53
C THR A 142 -0.62 -15.49 -27.13
#